data_3bc72d2e3d86bfe04c63e379357801bf
#
_entry.id   3bc72d2e3d86bfe04c63e379357801bf
#
_cell.length_a   1.000
_cell.length_b   1.000
_cell.length_c   1.000
_cell.angle_alpha   90.00
_cell.angle_beta   90.00
_cell.angle_gamma   90.00
#
_symmetry.space_group_name_H-M   'P 1'
#
loop_
_entity.id
_entity.type
_entity.pdbx_description
1 polymer ?
#
loop_
_entity_poly.entity_id
_entity_poly.type
_entity_poly.pdbx_seq_one_letter_code
_entity_poly.pdbx_strand_id
1 'polypeptide(L)'
;EIRGRLGGISSAGLDNRTTRMLDGASFLADNIGRSQYMLLVCATRPNPQVGGAGSLSALYGSVYPAIWSFQLALRSRGLGSVITTLHLHAEKEVAEILGIPDSATQIALLPIGHTIGTEFKFAERKSISSVAFLNAWNSPLIQND
;
A
#
# COMPACT_ATOMS: atom_id res chain seq x y z
N GLU A 1 10.99 -16.96 -1.41
CA GLU A 1 10.21 -16.85 -2.67
C GLU A 1 9.93 -15.39 -3.08
N ILE A 2 9.62 -14.49 -2.16
CA ILE A 2 9.39 -13.05 -2.40
C ILE A 2 10.65 -12.35 -2.95
N ARG A 3 11.86 -12.71 -2.47
CA ARG A 3 13.13 -12.19 -3.01
C ARG A 3 13.33 -12.48 -4.50
N GLY A 4 12.88 -13.63 -4.99
CA GLY A 4 13.02 -14.02 -6.41
C GLY A 4 12.19 -13.14 -7.35
N ARG A 5 11.05 -12.62 -6.91
CA ARG A 5 10.17 -11.78 -7.74
C ARG A 5 10.57 -10.31 -7.76
N LEU A 6 11.11 -9.79 -6.67
CA LEU A 6 11.65 -8.42 -6.62
C LEU A 6 13.05 -8.34 -7.25
N GLY A 7 13.86 -9.40 -7.18
CA GLY A 7 15.20 -9.47 -7.77
C GLY A 7 15.26 -9.60 -9.30
N GLY A 8 14.11 -9.85 -9.96
CA GLY A 8 14.03 -9.95 -11.42
C GLY A 8 13.85 -8.62 -12.15
N ILE A 9 13.66 -7.51 -11.44
CA ILE A 9 13.54 -6.18 -12.06
C ILE A 9 14.95 -5.60 -12.16
N SER A 10 15.52 -5.64 -13.37
CA SER A 10 16.79 -4.96 -13.66
C SER A 10 16.67 -3.46 -13.35
N SER A 11 17.55 -2.93 -12.51
CA SER A 11 17.61 -1.49 -12.19
C SER A 11 18.15 -0.65 -13.33
N ALA A 12 18.64 -1.27 -14.41
CA ALA A 12 19.17 -0.58 -15.57
C ALA A 12 18.06 0.17 -16.33
N GLY A 13 18.09 1.51 -16.30
CA GLY A 13 17.13 2.37 -17.02
C GLY A 13 15.92 2.86 -16.20
N LEU A 14 15.86 2.53 -14.89
CA LEU A 14 14.82 3.05 -14.01
C LEU A 14 15.13 4.47 -13.54
N ASP A 15 14.09 5.29 -13.38
CA ASP A 15 14.24 6.60 -12.76
C ASP A 15 14.58 6.49 -11.25
N ASN A 16 15.15 7.56 -10.68
CA ASN A 16 15.55 7.60 -9.27
C ASN A 16 14.39 7.35 -8.28
N ARG A 17 13.15 7.65 -8.68
CA ARG A 17 11.96 7.43 -7.86
C ARG A 17 11.61 5.96 -7.80
N THR A 18 11.62 5.30 -8.94
CA THR A 18 11.34 3.86 -9.05
C THR A 18 12.42 3.05 -8.35
N THR A 19 13.69 3.43 -8.49
CA THR A 19 14.80 2.77 -7.78
C THR A 19 14.60 2.86 -6.26
N ARG A 20 14.35 4.05 -5.71
CA ARG A 20 14.09 4.21 -4.25
C ARG A 20 12.86 3.45 -3.76
N MET A 21 11.84 3.31 -4.59
CA MET A 21 10.66 2.53 -4.25
C MET A 21 10.99 1.04 -4.14
N LEU A 22 11.77 0.51 -5.08
CA LEU A 22 12.20 -0.89 -5.08
C LEU A 22 13.15 -1.19 -3.91
N ASP A 23 14.09 -0.29 -3.63
CA ASP A 23 15.00 -0.39 -2.48
C ASP A 23 14.21 -0.43 -1.16
N GLY A 24 13.21 0.45 -1.03
CA GLY A 24 12.32 0.46 0.13
C GLY A 24 11.50 -0.82 0.27
N ALA A 25 10.99 -1.36 -0.83
CA ALA A 25 10.25 -2.63 -0.83
C ALA A 25 11.15 -3.82 -0.45
N SER A 26 12.37 -3.86 -0.97
CA SER A 26 13.36 -4.88 -0.63
C SER A 26 13.77 -4.79 0.84
N PHE A 27 14.06 -3.57 1.33
CA PHE A 27 14.35 -3.35 2.73
C PHE A 27 13.21 -3.83 3.65
N LEU A 28 11.96 -3.52 3.29
CA LEU A 28 10.80 -3.98 4.04
C LEU A 28 10.71 -5.50 4.06
N ALA A 29 10.85 -6.15 2.91
CA ALA A 29 10.80 -7.61 2.81
C ALA A 29 11.86 -8.30 3.69
N ASP A 30 13.07 -7.72 3.77
CA ASP A 30 14.16 -8.24 4.57
C ASP A 30 13.99 -8.00 6.09
N ASN A 31 13.25 -6.97 6.47
CA ASN A 31 13.17 -6.52 7.87
C ASN A 31 11.77 -6.66 8.50
N ILE A 32 10.74 -7.00 7.75
CA ILE A 32 9.35 -7.04 8.24
C ILE A 32 9.19 -7.96 9.45
N GLY A 33 9.91 -9.08 9.50
CA GLY A 33 9.91 -10.02 10.62
C GLY A 33 10.47 -9.45 11.95
N ARG A 34 11.10 -8.28 11.93
CA ARG A 34 11.60 -7.58 13.12
C ARG A 34 10.54 -6.69 13.75
N SER A 35 9.43 -6.46 13.07
CA SER A 35 8.33 -5.67 13.62
C SER A 35 7.68 -6.41 14.79
N GLN A 36 7.57 -5.75 15.95
CA GLN A 36 6.95 -6.33 17.13
C GLN A 36 5.42 -6.45 16.98
N TYR A 37 4.83 -5.55 16.21
CA TYR A 37 3.39 -5.51 15.97
C TYR A 37 3.12 -5.38 14.48
N MET A 38 2.18 -6.18 14.02
CA MET A 38 1.66 -6.12 12.66
C MET A 38 0.14 -6.09 12.72
N LEU A 39 -0.47 -5.17 12.01
CA LEU A 39 -1.91 -5.14 11.81
C LEU A 39 -2.23 -5.76 10.46
N LEU A 40 -2.91 -6.90 10.46
CA LEU A 40 -3.51 -7.45 9.25
C LEU A 40 -4.94 -6.94 9.13
N VAL A 41 -5.23 -6.27 8.04
CA VAL A 41 -6.56 -5.71 7.77
C VAL A 41 -7.31 -6.66 6.88
N CYS A 42 -8.47 -7.12 7.36
CA CYS A 42 -9.38 -8.00 6.64
C CYS A 42 -10.76 -7.35 6.49
N ALA A 43 -11.44 -7.66 5.41
CA ALA A 43 -12.83 -7.33 5.22
C ALA A 43 -13.69 -8.60 5.34
N THR A 44 -14.73 -8.55 6.16
CA THR A 44 -15.70 -9.64 6.34
C THR A 44 -16.72 -9.63 5.19
N ARG A 45 -16.25 -9.86 3.98
CA ARG A 45 -17.09 -9.97 2.79
C ARG A 45 -16.58 -11.12 1.92
N PRO A 46 -17.49 -11.87 1.29
CA PRO A 46 -17.09 -12.90 0.34
C PRO A 46 -16.32 -12.28 -0.81
N ASN A 47 -15.49 -13.11 -1.44
CA ASN A 47 -14.56 -12.80 -2.51
C ASN A 47 -15.00 -11.61 -3.41
N PRO A 48 -14.30 -10.48 -3.35
CA PRO A 48 -14.67 -9.25 -4.07
C PRO A 48 -14.61 -9.42 -5.60
N GLN A 49 -13.94 -10.46 -6.10
CA GLN A 49 -13.83 -10.72 -7.53
C GLN A 49 -15.18 -11.09 -8.18
N VAL A 50 -16.15 -11.57 -7.40
CA VAL A 50 -17.46 -11.98 -7.91
C VAL A 50 -18.31 -10.77 -8.39
N GLY A 51 -18.06 -9.56 -7.88
CA GLY A 51 -18.83 -8.35 -8.22
C GLY A 51 -18.19 -7.44 -9.27
N GLY A 52 -17.05 -7.83 -9.86
CA GLY A 52 -16.33 -7.04 -10.85
C GLY A 52 -15.72 -5.76 -10.30
N ALA A 53 -15.33 -4.84 -11.20
CA ALA A 53 -14.57 -3.62 -10.85
C ALA A 53 -15.30 -2.72 -9.86
N GLY A 54 -16.63 -2.60 -9.92
CA GLY A 54 -17.42 -1.79 -9.00
C GLY A 54 -17.36 -2.31 -7.57
N SER A 55 -17.45 -3.63 -7.38
CA SER A 55 -17.36 -4.27 -6.06
C SER A 55 -15.97 -4.13 -5.45
N LEU A 56 -14.93 -4.32 -6.25
CA LEU A 56 -13.53 -4.12 -5.83
C LEU A 56 -13.29 -2.67 -5.42
N SER A 57 -13.74 -1.72 -6.24
CA SER A 57 -13.58 -0.29 -5.97
C SER A 57 -14.29 0.12 -4.68
N ALA A 58 -15.51 -0.35 -4.45
CA ALA A 58 -16.26 -0.07 -3.23
C ALA A 58 -15.58 -0.66 -1.99
N LEU A 59 -15.08 -1.90 -2.08
CA LEU A 59 -14.37 -2.54 -0.99
C LEU A 59 -13.11 -1.77 -0.60
N TYR A 60 -12.20 -1.59 -1.55
CA TYR A 60 -10.93 -0.90 -1.29
C TYR A 60 -11.13 0.56 -0.94
N GLY A 61 -12.09 1.24 -1.59
CA GLY A 61 -12.46 2.62 -1.30
C GLY A 61 -13.00 2.83 0.12
N SER A 62 -13.58 1.81 0.75
CA SER A 62 -14.02 1.87 2.15
C SER A 62 -12.91 1.53 3.15
N VAL A 63 -12.02 0.60 2.81
CA VAL A 63 -10.99 0.10 3.73
C VAL A 63 -9.77 1.01 3.80
N TYR A 64 -9.23 1.46 2.66
CA TYR A 64 -8.01 2.26 2.65
C TYR A 64 -8.12 3.63 3.37
N PRO A 65 -9.25 4.36 3.34
CA PRO A 65 -9.40 5.55 4.17
C PRO A 65 -9.34 5.27 5.67
N ALA A 66 -9.87 4.12 6.13
CA ALA A 66 -9.75 3.70 7.52
C ALA A 66 -8.30 3.37 7.89
N ILE A 67 -7.57 2.67 7.02
CA ILE A 67 -6.13 2.40 7.18
C ILE A 67 -5.36 3.73 7.28
N TRP A 68 -5.65 4.69 6.42
CA TRP A 68 -5.02 6.00 6.45
C TRP A 68 -5.27 6.74 7.77
N SER A 69 -6.51 6.76 8.24
CA SER A 69 -6.86 7.34 9.55
C SER A 69 -6.11 6.67 10.70
N PHE A 70 -5.97 5.34 10.66
CA PHE A 70 -5.18 4.59 11.62
C PHE A 70 -3.69 5.00 11.58
N GLN A 71 -3.10 5.13 10.39
CA GLN A 71 -1.71 5.58 10.25
C GLN A 71 -1.49 7.00 10.80
N LEU A 72 -2.45 7.92 10.59
CA LEU A 72 -2.40 9.25 11.18
C LEU A 72 -2.47 9.19 12.72
N ALA A 73 -3.31 8.32 13.27
CA ALA A 73 -3.39 8.10 14.71
C ALA A 73 -2.11 7.47 15.30
N LEU A 74 -1.43 6.59 14.57
CA LEU A 74 -0.09 6.10 14.95
C LEU A 74 0.91 7.24 14.95
N ARG A 75 0.91 8.04 13.89
CA ARG A 75 1.83 9.18 13.74
C ARG A 75 1.71 10.18 14.89
N SER A 76 0.50 10.49 15.36
CA SER A 76 0.28 11.37 16.51
C SER A 76 0.84 10.83 17.83
N ARG A 77 1.21 9.54 17.86
CA ARG A 77 1.80 8.85 19.02
C ARG A 77 3.28 8.51 18.85
N GLY A 78 3.93 9.09 17.84
CA GLY A 78 5.37 8.83 17.56
C GLY A 78 5.63 7.46 16.92
N LEU A 79 4.58 6.78 16.45
CA LEU A 79 4.68 5.50 15.77
C LEU A 79 4.55 5.70 14.25
N GLY A 80 5.13 4.79 13.50
CA GLY A 80 5.02 4.73 12.05
C GLY A 80 4.55 3.37 11.57
N SER A 81 4.02 3.35 10.37
CA SER A 81 3.68 2.12 9.66
C SER A 81 3.77 2.35 8.16
N VAL A 82 3.82 1.26 7.42
CA VAL A 82 3.74 1.25 5.95
C VAL A 82 2.68 0.25 5.52
N ILE A 83 1.93 0.56 4.48
CA ILE A 83 1.00 -0.39 3.88
C ILE A 83 1.78 -1.31 2.96
N THR A 84 1.65 -2.62 3.16
CA THR A 84 2.18 -3.63 2.26
C THR A 84 1.14 -4.69 1.92
N THR A 85 1.29 -5.29 0.76
CA THR A 85 0.49 -6.43 0.28
C THR A 85 1.36 -7.66 0.06
N LEU A 86 2.60 -7.66 0.56
CA LEU A 86 3.55 -8.77 0.35
C LEU A 86 3.02 -10.11 0.88
N HIS A 87 2.25 -10.10 1.97
CA HIS A 87 1.63 -11.29 2.55
C HIS A 87 0.63 -11.98 1.62
N LEU A 88 0.01 -11.24 0.68
CA LEU A 88 -0.96 -11.81 -0.26
C LEU A 88 -0.34 -12.81 -1.25
N HIS A 89 0.99 -12.84 -1.36
CA HIS A 89 1.69 -13.90 -2.09
C HIS A 89 1.63 -15.26 -1.39
N ALA A 90 1.33 -15.25 -0.08
CA ALA A 90 1.17 -16.41 0.79
C ALA A 90 -0.16 -16.32 1.57
N GLU A 91 -1.23 -15.84 0.91
CA GLU A 91 -2.51 -15.52 1.54
C GLU A 91 -3.11 -16.72 2.29
N LYS A 92 -3.03 -17.92 1.70
CA LYS A 92 -3.56 -19.16 2.29
C LYS A 92 -2.80 -19.54 3.55
N GLU A 93 -1.47 -19.53 3.49
CA GLU A 93 -0.62 -19.85 4.64
C GLU A 93 -0.82 -18.86 5.77
N VAL A 94 -1.01 -17.58 5.46
CA VAL A 94 -1.33 -16.55 6.47
C VAL A 94 -2.71 -16.82 7.08
N ALA A 95 -3.70 -17.21 6.27
CA ALA A 95 -5.03 -17.55 6.77
C ALA A 95 -4.99 -18.77 7.71
N GLU A 96 -4.25 -19.80 7.36
CA GLU A 96 -4.06 -21.01 8.17
C GLU A 96 -3.40 -20.68 9.53
N ILE A 97 -2.30 -19.90 9.52
CA ILE A 97 -1.56 -19.51 10.72
C ILE A 97 -2.42 -18.69 11.67
N LEU A 98 -3.25 -17.77 11.14
CA LEU A 98 -4.03 -16.83 11.93
C LEU A 98 -5.49 -17.27 12.14
N GLY A 99 -5.92 -18.40 11.58
CA GLY A 99 -7.30 -18.87 11.67
C GLY A 99 -8.30 -17.96 10.97
N ILE A 100 -7.91 -17.34 9.85
CA ILE A 100 -8.77 -16.42 9.08
C ILE A 100 -9.78 -17.25 8.29
N PRO A 101 -11.10 -17.04 8.45
CA PRO A 101 -12.10 -17.81 7.74
C PRO A 101 -12.19 -17.41 6.26
N ASP A 102 -12.66 -18.31 5.42
CA ASP A 102 -12.87 -18.08 3.97
C ASP A 102 -13.84 -16.93 3.66
N SER A 103 -14.67 -16.54 4.63
CA SER A 103 -15.57 -15.40 4.53
C SER A 103 -14.88 -14.04 4.69
N ALA A 104 -13.60 -14.02 5.03
CA ALA A 104 -12.81 -12.81 5.18
C ALA A 104 -11.76 -12.67 4.07
N THR A 105 -11.66 -11.49 3.49
CA THR A 105 -10.67 -11.14 2.48
C THR A 105 -9.54 -10.34 3.12
N GLN A 106 -8.31 -10.81 2.97
CA GLN A 106 -7.12 -10.07 3.42
C GLN A 106 -6.88 -8.88 2.48
N ILE A 107 -6.65 -7.70 3.05
CA ILE A 107 -6.53 -6.45 2.27
C ILE A 107 -5.11 -5.90 2.33
N ALA A 108 -4.58 -5.69 3.52
CA ALA A 108 -3.27 -5.07 3.72
C ALA A 108 -2.64 -5.53 5.02
N LEU A 109 -1.32 -5.52 5.06
CA LEU A 109 -0.51 -5.74 6.25
C LEU A 109 0.24 -4.45 6.60
N LEU A 110 0.20 -4.05 7.85
CA LEU A 110 0.87 -2.87 8.37
C LEU A 110 1.85 -3.27 9.48
N PRO A 111 3.14 -3.40 9.23
CA PRO A 111 4.13 -3.44 10.30
C PRO A 111 4.15 -2.08 11.01
N ILE A 112 4.24 -2.11 12.35
CA ILE A 112 4.19 -0.94 13.22
C ILE A 112 5.48 -0.86 14.01
N GLY A 113 6.06 0.34 14.08
CA GLY A 113 7.29 0.57 14.84
C GLY A 113 7.52 2.04 15.16
N HIS A 114 8.54 2.30 15.96
CA HIS A 114 9.02 3.66 16.18
C HIS A 114 9.73 4.18 14.93
N THR A 115 9.50 5.44 14.59
CA THR A 115 10.16 6.08 13.45
C THR A 115 11.58 6.51 13.82
N ILE A 116 12.50 6.34 12.88
CA ILE A 116 13.84 6.94 12.98
C ILE A 116 13.71 8.37 12.46
N GLY A 117 13.81 9.35 13.38
CA GLY A 117 13.56 10.76 13.08
C GLY A 117 12.07 11.12 13.04
N THR A 118 11.80 12.42 13.08
CA THR A 118 10.46 13.00 13.14
C THR A 118 10.17 13.96 11.99
N GLU A 119 11.22 14.44 11.31
CA GLU A 119 11.11 15.37 10.20
C GLU A 119 11.17 14.61 8.87
N PHE A 120 10.08 14.69 8.13
CA PHE A 120 9.97 14.09 6.81
C PHE A 120 9.84 15.18 5.76
N LYS A 121 10.64 15.07 4.70
CA LYS A 121 10.55 15.97 3.55
C LYS A 121 9.28 15.68 2.74
N PHE A 122 8.69 16.72 2.16
CA PHE A 122 7.63 16.55 1.20
C PHE A 122 8.12 15.76 -0.01
N ALA A 123 7.33 14.76 -0.42
CA ALA A 123 7.60 14.05 -1.65
C ALA A 123 7.21 14.94 -2.84
N GLU A 124 8.07 15.00 -3.86
CA GLU A 124 7.74 15.66 -5.11
C GLU A 124 6.46 15.09 -5.71
N ARG A 125 5.62 15.96 -6.19
CA ARG A 125 4.36 15.63 -6.86
C ARG A 125 4.41 16.11 -8.31
N LYS A 126 3.72 15.39 -9.18
CA LYS A 126 3.46 15.89 -10.54
C LYS A 126 2.66 17.18 -10.46
N SER A 127 2.82 18.09 -11.43
CA SER A 127 1.98 19.27 -11.54
C SER A 127 0.51 18.85 -11.66
N ILE A 128 -0.39 19.63 -11.08
CA ILE A 128 -1.82 19.32 -11.13
C ILE A 128 -2.33 19.27 -12.58
N SER A 129 -1.80 20.13 -13.45
CA SER A 129 -2.13 20.19 -14.88
C SER A 129 -1.79 18.91 -15.66
N SER A 130 -0.88 18.08 -15.13
CA SER A 130 -0.50 16.81 -15.78
C SER A 130 -1.35 15.62 -15.33
N VAL A 131 -2.20 15.78 -14.31
CA VAL A 131 -2.96 14.68 -13.70
C VAL A 131 -4.44 14.99 -13.45
N ALA A 132 -4.85 16.24 -13.69
CA ALA A 132 -6.23 16.66 -13.53
C ALA A 132 -6.76 17.30 -14.81
N PHE A 133 -7.96 16.89 -15.21
CA PHE A 133 -8.60 17.28 -16.46
C PHE A 133 -10.04 17.75 -16.18
N LEU A 134 -10.54 18.65 -17.00
CA LEU A 134 -11.90 19.21 -16.87
C LEU A 134 -12.83 18.54 -17.88
N ASN A 135 -13.89 17.93 -17.39
CA ASN A 135 -14.99 17.33 -18.16
C ASN A 135 -14.63 16.16 -19.09
N ALA A 136 -13.39 16.08 -19.61
CA ALA A 136 -12.95 15.02 -20.49
C ALA A 136 -11.46 14.69 -20.24
N TRP A 137 -11.07 13.46 -20.56
CA TRP A 137 -9.66 13.03 -20.48
C TRP A 137 -8.80 13.89 -21.40
N ASN A 138 -7.64 14.33 -20.91
CA ASN A 138 -6.70 15.24 -21.59
C ASN A 138 -7.25 16.65 -21.88
N SER A 139 -8.43 17.03 -21.39
CA SER A 139 -8.90 18.40 -21.45
C SER A 139 -8.23 19.23 -20.34
N PRO A 140 -7.50 20.30 -20.63
CA PRO A 140 -6.79 21.08 -19.61
C PRO A 140 -7.71 21.59 -18.51
N LEU A 141 -7.26 21.48 -17.24
CA LEU A 141 -7.99 22.01 -16.09
C LEU A 141 -8.07 23.55 -16.09
N ILE A 142 -7.04 24.19 -16.65
CA ILE A 142 -6.93 25.64 -16.80
C ILE A 142 -6.76 25.90 -18.29
N GLN A 143 -7.72 26.59 -18.90
CA GLN A 143 -7.51 27.20 -20.21
C GLN A 143 -6.69 28.46 -19.96
N ASN A 144 -5.45 28.49 -20.49
CA ASN A 144 -4.68 29.74 -20.56
C ASN A 144 -5.36 30.59 -21.63
N ASP A 145 -6.03 31.68 -21.21
CA ASP A 145 -6.46 32.76 -22.10
C ASP A 145 -5.25 33.49 -22.68
#